data_b3772d832a9c54e3ebc512778cca4135
#
_entry.id   b3772d832a9c54e3ebc512778cca4135
#
_cell.length_a   1.000
_cell.length_b   1.000
_cell.length_c   1.000
_cell.angle_alpha   90.00
_cell.angle_beta   90.00
_cell.angle_gamma   90.00
#
_symmetry.space_group_name_H-M   'P 1'
#
loop_
_entity.id
_entity.type
_entity.pdbx_description
1 polymer ?
#
loop_
_entity_poly.entity_id
_entity_poly.type
_entity_poly.pdbx_seq_one_letter_code
_entity_poly.pdbx_strand_id
1 'polypeptide(L)'
;RPSPRIVAPKLREMHTLCAGQRVKTSPPFPLPMSLYLETFLVAHRRLVRESEHRLHLARTLRCAPDSPAVSRLLALAAHEAHHAPDVPRLRGRLVYNLHGEADFSLLPYATRRIETLRLVHDDHIDYALKRTDRSALDACFARRRGADDVIIVRRGLLTDTTVANLALFDPHTGRWYTPAVPLLAGTHRSALLSAGV
;
A
#
# COMPACT_ATOMS: atom_id res chain seq x y z
N ARG A 1 -33.18 3.48 -21.57
CA ARG A 1 -32.03 3.00 -22.36
C ARG A 1 -31.08 2.30 -21.40
N PRO A 2 -30.71 1.03 -21.62
CA PRO A 2 -29.81 0.31 -20.72
C PRO A 2 -28.36 0.77 -20.95
N SER A 3 -27.61 0.94 -19.85
CA SER A 3 -26.18 1.25 -19.82
C SER A 3 -25.33 0.10 -20.37
N PRO A 4 -24.22 0.37 -21.06
CA PRO A 4 -23.37 -0.69 -21.60
C PRO A 4 -22.66 -1.45 -20.49
N ARG A 5 -22.81 -2.78 -20.47
CA ARG A 5 -22.03 -3.69 -19.63
C ARG A 5 -20.61 -3.79 -20.20
N ILE A 6 -19.63 -3.33 -19.47
CA ILE A 6 -18.23 -3.59 -19.77
C ILE A 6 -17.95 -5.04 -19.37
N VAL A 7 -17.75 -5.90 -20.38
CA VAL A 7 -17.33 -7.30 -20.17
C VAL A 7 -15.82 -7.29 -19.95
N ALA A 8 -15.40 -7.64 -18.73
CA ALA A 8 -13.98 -7.85 -18.43
C ALA A 8 -13.47 -9.13 -19.11
N PRO A 9 -12.27 -9.14 -19.70
CA PRO A 9 -11.69 -10.34 -20.29
C PRO A 9 -11.43 -11.41 -19.22
N LYS A 10 -11.67 -12.67 -19.59
CA LYS A 10 -11.60 -13.84 -18.70
C LYS A 10 -10.21 -14.00 -18.09
N LEU A 11 -10.16 -14.10 -16.78
CA LEU A 11 -8.96 -14.25 -15.91
C LEU A 11 -8.04 -15.45 -16.26
N ARG A 12 -8.41 -16.33 -17.20
CA ARG A 12 -7.67 -17.56 -17.49
C ARG A 12 -6.36 -17.37 -18.28
N GLU A 13 -6.23 -16.29 -19.04
CA GLU A 13 -5.04 -16.09 -19.88
C GLU A 13 -3.88 -15.38 -19.18
N MET A 14 -4.11 -14.77 -18.02
CA MET A 14 -3.07 -14.07 -17.26
C MET A 14 -2.19 -15.01 -16.41
N HIS A 15 -2.63 -16.25 -16.13
CA HIS A 15 -1.86 -17.19 -15.32
C HIS A 15 -0.62 -17.75 -16.00
N THR A 16 -0.55 -17.73 -17.32
CA THR A 16 0.55 -18.36 -18.09
C THR A 16 1.76 -17.43 -18.27
N LEU A 17 1.58 -16.10 -18.14
CA LEU A 17 2.66 -15.13 -18.36
C LEU A 17 3.47 -14.78 -17.10
N CYS A 18 3.00 -15.15 -15.91
CA CYS A 18 3.66 -14.81 -14.63
C CYS A 18 4.30 -16.01 -13.93
N ALA A 19 4.28 -17.20 -14.52
CA ALA A 19 4.95 -18.35 -13.96
C ALA A 19 6.43 -18.34 -14.38
N GLY A 20 7.32 -17.73 -13.58
CA GLY A 20 8.73 -18.09 -13.69
C GLY A 20 9.80 -17.02 -13.67
N GLN A 21 9.59 -15.81 -13.23
CA GLN A 21 10.70 -14.92 -12.92
C GLN A 21 10.67 -14.48 -11.45
N ARG A 22 11.14 -15.37 -10.55
CA ARG A 22 11.77 -14.91 -9.31
C ARG A 22 13.12 -14.32 -9.73
N VAL A 23 13.21 -13.01 -9.78
CA VAL A 23 14.51 -12.34 -9.75
C VAL A 23 15.17 -12.82 -8.45
N LYS A 24 16.29 -13.53 -8.56
CA LYS A 24 17.11 -13.97 -7.43
C LYS A 24 17.64 -12.70 -6.77
N THR A 25 17.02 -12.32 -5.70
CA THR A 25 17.49 -11.28 -4.80
C THR A 25 18.36 -11.92 -3.73
N SER A 26 19.27 -11.12 -3.20
CA SER A 26 20.22 -11.44 -2.15
C SER A 26 19.63 -12.29 -1.02
N PRO A 27 20.44 -13.04 -0.25
CA PRO A 27 19.97 -13.94 0.80
C PRO A 27 19.08 -13.21 1.80
N PRO A 28 18.15 -13.94 2.46
CA PRO A 28 17.23 -13.33 3.42
C PRO A 28 18.03 -12.60 4.50
N PHE A 29 17.57 -11.37 4.81
CA PHE A 29 18.18 -10.52 5.83
C PHE A 29 18.48 -11.30 7.10
N PRO A 30 19.66 -11.10 7.73
CA PRO A 30 19.94 -11.69 9.04
C PRO A 30 18.92 -11.19 10.06
N LEU A 31 18.29 -12.10 10.80
CA LEU A 31 17.36 -11.79 11.90
C LEU A 31 18.12 -11.28 13.14
N PRO A 32 17.58 -10.34 13.95
CA PRO A 32 16.25 -9.72 13.93
C PRO A 32 16.31 -8.20 13.62
N MET A 33 16.01 -7.81 12.42
CA MET A 33 15.93 -6.38 12.08
C MET A 33 14.51 -6.00 11.70
N SER A 34 14.03 -4.85 12.20
CA SER A 34 12.73 -4.32 11.78
C SER A 34 12.75 -4.03 10.29
N LEU A 35 11.91 -4.74 9.54
CA LEU A 35 11.76 -4.54 8.11
C LEU A 35 10.55 -3.66 7.84
N TYR A 36 10.74 -2.72 6.93
CA TYR A 36 9.72 -1.80 6.44
C TYR A 36 9.29 -2.19 5.03
N LEU A 37 8.11 -1.74 4.67
CA LEU A 37 7.47 -2.07 3.41
C LEU A 37 7.05 -0.80 2.69
N GLU A 38 7.42 -0.67 1.42
CA GLU A 38 6.79 0.29 0.52
C GLU A 38 6.03 -0.48 -0.58
N THR A 39 4.84 0.01 -0.94
CA THR A 39 4.01 -0.63 -1.94
C THR A 39 3.66 0.35 -3.03
N PHE A 40 4.16 0.11 -4.23
CA PHE A 40 3.95 0.96 -5.40
C PHE A 40 2.86 0.39 -6.31
N LEU A 41 2.10 1.26 -6.93
CA LEU A 41 1.47 0.96 -8.20
C LEU A 41 2.54 1.14 -9.29
N VAL A 42 2.80 0.08 -10.04
CA VAL A 42 3.61 0.12 -11.25
C VAL A 42 2.66 0.07 -12.43
N ALA A 43 2.68 1.08 -13.27
CA ALA A 43 1.84 1.19 -14.46
C ALA A 43 2.74 1.53 -15.66
N HIS A 44 2.61 0.78 -16.74
CA HIS A 44 3.38 1.01 -17.97
C HIS A 44 4.87 1.22 -17.67
N ARG A 45 5.48 0.32 -16.89
CA ARG A 45 6.90 0.33 -16.50
C ARG A 45 7.33 1.55 -15.68
N ARG A 46 6.41 2.24 -15.02
CA ARG A 46 6.70 3.43 -14.20
C ARG A 46 6.10 3.31 -12.81
N LEU A 47 6.80 3.87 -11.84
CA LEU A 47 6.25 4.07 -10.50
C LEU A 47 5.22 5.20 -10.53
N VAL A 48 4.06 4.95 -9.94
CA VAL A 48 3.00 5.96 -9.80
C VAL A 48 3.15 6.64 -8.44
N ARG A 49 3.02 7.96 -8.39
CA ARG A 49 3.14 8.78 -7.16
C ARG A 49 4.52 8.67 -6.48
N GLU A 50 5.58 8.76 -7.26
CA GLU A 50 6.96 8.67 -6.74
C GLU A 50 7.25 9.74 -5.68
N SER A 51 6.72 10.97 -5.83
CA SER A 51 6.88 12.08 -4.88
C SER A 51 6.34 11.75 -3.49
N GLU A 52 5.15 11.15 -3.42
CA GLU A 52 4.54 10.74 -2.16
C GLU A 52 5.26 9.55 -1.53
N HIS A 53 5.75 8.63 -2.35
CA HIS A 53 6.58 7.52 -1.89
C HIS A 53 7.93 8.03 -1.34
N ARG A 54 8.53 9.03 -1.99
CA ARG A 54 9.74 9.71 -1.52
C ARG A 54 9.56 10.28 -0.11
N LEU A 55 8.46 11.00 0.12
CA LEU A 55 8.12 11.55 1.43
C LEU A 55 7.87 10.46 2.48
N HIS A 56 7.22 9.36 2.09
CA HIS A 56 6.94 8.24 2.98
C HIS A 56 8.23 7.50 3.39
N LEU A 57 9.13 7.24 2.44
CA LEU A 57 10.46 6.67 2.68
C LEU A 57 11.29 7.57 3.61
N ALA A 58 11.33 8.87 3.32
CA ALA A 58 12.05 9.86 4.14
C ALA A 58 11.59 9.85 5.59
N ARG A 59 10.27 9.80 5.81
CA ARG A 59 9.68 9.70 7.15
C ARG A 59 10.13 8.42 7.87
N THR A 60 10.10 7.27 7.18
CA THR A 60 10.51 5.99 7.76
C THR A 60 11.99 5.98 8.11
N LEU A 61 12.84 6.51 7.21
CA LEU A 61 14.29 6.57 7.39
C LEU A 61 14.73 7.75 8.29
N ARG A 62 13.81 8.64 8.67
CA ARG A 62 14.06 9.85 9.47
C ARG A 62 15.14 10.74 8.85
N CYS A 63 15.06 10.96 7.54
CA CYS A 63 16.01 11.78 6.78
C CYS A 63 15.28 12.70 5.80
N ALA A 64 16.02 13.57 5.12
CA ALA A 64 15.47 14.45 4.10
C ALA A 64 14.98 13.65 2.87
N PRO A 65 13.92 14.11 2.18
CA PRO A 65 13.37 13.42 1.00
C PRO A 65 14.37 13.26 -0.16
N ASP A 66 15.31 14.16 -0.28
CA ASP A 66 16.37 14.18 -1.29
C ASP A 66 17.65 13.43 -0.86
N SER A 67 17.63 12.80 0.32
CA SER A 67 18.79 12.07 0.84
C SER A 67 19.22 10.94 -0.11
N PRO A 68 20.53 10.60 -0.11
CA PRO A 68 21.05 9.48 -0.93
C PRO A 68 20.39 8.14 -0.60
N ALA A 69 19.96 7.92 0.66
CA ALA A 69 19.30 6.69 1.08
C ALA A 69 17.93 6.54 0.40
N VAL A 70 17.08 7.57 0.43
CA VAL A 70 15.78 7.60 -0.24
C VAL A 70 15.96 7.44 -1.75
N SER A 71 16.91 8.18 -2.34
CA SER A 71 17.16 8.15 -3.77
C SER A 71 17.60 6.77 -4.27
N ARG A 72 18.44 6.06 -3.50
CA ARG A 72 18.83 4.66 -3.82
C ARG A 72 17.65 3.69 -3.81
N LEU A 73 16.78 3.78 -2.80
CA LEU A 73 15.60 2.91 -2.72
C LEU A 73 14.62 3.14 -3.88
N LEU A 74 14.40 4.40 -4.23
CA LEU A 74 13.55 4.74 -5.39
C LEU A 74 14.21 4.34 -6.71
N ALA A 75 15.52 4.51 -6.86
CA ALA A 75 16.23 4.09 -8.05
C ALA A 75 16.15 2.57 -8.27
N LEU A 76 16.28 1.77 -7.19
CA LEU A 76 16.06 0.33 -7.25
C LEU A 76 14.64 0.02 -7.72
N ALA A 77 13.64 0.61 -7.08
CA ALA A 77 12.24 0.35 -7.45
C ALA A 77 11.92 0.80 -8.89
N ALA A 78 12.45 1.94 -9.33
CA ALA A 78 12.27 2.45 -10.70
C ALA A 78 12.98 1.57 -11.74
N HIS A 79 14.18 1.07 -11.43
CA HIS A 79 14.91 0.13 -12.28
C HIS A 79 14.09 -1.15 -12.51
N GLU A 80 13.62 -1.77 -11.44
CA GLU A 80 12.81 -2.99 -11.52
C GLU A 80 11.47 -2.75 -12.22
N ALA A 81 10.83 -1.60 -11.99
CA ALA A 81 9.61 -1.22 -12.69
C ALA A 81 9.83 -1.03 -14.20
N HIS A 82 10.97 -0.47 -14.60
CA HIS A 82 11.32 -0.28 -16.02
C HIS A 82 11.47 -1.59 -16.77
N HIS A 83 11.99 -2.63 -16.11
CA HIS A 83 12.18 -3.97 -16.69
C HIS A 83 10.94 -4.87 -16.54
N ALA A 84 9.87 -4.37 -15.93
CA ALA A 84 8.61 -5.09 -15.77
C ALA A 84 7.90 -5.32 -17.13
N PRO A 85 6.99 -6.29 -17.21
CA PRO A 85 6.05 -6.38 -18.31
C PRO A 85 5.27 -5.07 -18.49
N ASP A 86 5.03 -4.67 -19.74
CA ASP A 86 4.23 -3.48 -20.05
C ASP A 86 2.74 -3.80 -19.89
N VAL A 87 2.28 -3.70 -18.68
CA VAL A 87 0.88 -3.94 -18.32
C VAL A 87 0.33 -2.74 -17.53
N PRO A 88 -1.01 -2.54 -17.54
CA PRO A 88 -1.60 -1.38 -16.90
C PRO A 88 -1.36 -1.30 -15.39
N ARG A 89 -1.24 -2.46 -14.71
CA ARG A 89 -1.14 -2.49 -13.24
C ARG A 89 -0.34 -3.68 -12.73
N LEU A 90 0.72 -3.39 -11.99
CA LEU A 90 1.43 -4.33 -11.13
C LEU A 90 1.56 -3.72 -9.73
N ARG A 91 1.70 -4.57 -8.74
CA ARG A 91 2.05 -4.18 -7.38
C ARG A 91 3.55 -4.36 -7.18
N GLY A 92 4.29 -3.26 -7.10
CA GLY A 92 5.67 -3.24 -6.65
C GLY A 92 5.72 -3.33 -5.14
N ARG A 93 6.57 -4.19 -4.60
CA ARG A 93 6.77 -4.38 -3.16
C ARG A 93 8.26 -4.23 -2.87
N LEU A 94 8.62 -3.13 -2.21
CA LEU A 94 9.96 -2.85 -1.71
C LEU A 94 10.00 -3.18 -0.22
N VAL A 95 10.82 -4.13 0.17
CA VAL A 95 11.13 -4.44 1.57
C VAL A 95 12.51 -3.88 1.86
N TYR A 96 12.67 -3.15 2.94
CA TYR A 96 13.94 -2.51 3.28
C TYR A 96 14.12 -2.38 4.80
N ASN A 97 15.36 -2.15 5.21
CA ASN A 97 15.72 -1.84 6.59
C ASN A 97 16.36 -0.44 6.71
N LEU A 98 16.64 -0.03 7.93
CA LEU A 98 17.25 1.29 8.19
C LEU A 98 18.72 1.38 7.78
N HIS A 99 19.37 0.26 7.44
CA HIS A 99 20.76 0.21 6.96
C HIS A 99 20.86 0.36 5.44
N GLY A 100 19.72 0.43 4.74
CA GLY A 100 19.66 0.62 3.29
C GLY A 100 19.71 -0.66 2.47
N GLU A 101 19.67 -1.83 3.13
CA GLU A 101 19.45 -3.09 2.43
C GLU A 101 17.99 -3.15 1.98
N ALA A 102 17.76 -3.60 0.75
CA ALA A 102 16.44 -3.61 0.16
C ALA A 102 16.26 -4.76 -0.84
N ASP A 103 15.03 -5.23 -0.95
CA ASP A 103 14.56 -6.20 -1.93
C ASP A 103 13.29 -5.69 -2.60
N PHE A 104 13.19 -5.82 -3.92
CA PHE A 104 12.02 -5.41 -4.67
C PHE A 104 11.41 -6.58 -5.43
N SER A 105 10.10 -6.71 -5.37
CA SER A 105 9.36 -7.74 -6.09
C SER A 105 8.13 -7.15 -6.80
N LEU A 106 7.81 -7.71 -7.96
CA LEU A 106 6.62 -7.39 -8.74
C LEU A 106 5.60 -8.51 -8.61
N LEU A 107 4.37 -8.13 -8.34
CA LEU A 107 3.24 -9.03 -8.17
C LEU A 107 2.07 -8.55 -9.03
N PRO A 108 1.21 -9.47 -9.51
CA PRO A 108 -0.05 -9.07 -10.13
C PRO A 108 -0.86 -8.17 -9.19
N TYR A 109 -1.47 -7.11 -9.75
CA TYR A 109 -2.36 -6.26 -8.98
C TYR A 109 -3.77 -6.84 -9.01
N ALA A 110 -4.21 -7.38 -7.87
CA ALA A 110 -5.57 -7.83 -7.67
C ALA A 110 -6.30 -6.89 -6.71
N THR A 111 -7.42 -6.33 -7.16
CA THR A 111 -8.30 -5.53 -6.30
C THR A 111 -9.18 -6.48 -5.49
N ARG A 112 -9.14 -6.36 -4.17
CA ARG A 112 -10.11 -7.04 -3.30
C ARG A 112 -11.45 -6.30 -3.38
N ARG A 113 -12.53 -7.04 -3.50
CA ARG A 113 -13.87 -6.51 -3.29
C ARG A 113 -14.12 -6.47 -1.78
N ILE A 114 -14.40 -5.29 -1.26
CA ILE A 114 -14.74 -5.07 0.15
C ILE A 114 -16.10 -4.39 0.14
N GLU A 115 -17.11 -5.06 0.69
CA GLU A 115 -18.50 -4.58 0.72
C GLU A 115 -18.94 -4.30 2.14
N THR A 116 -18.34 -5.01 3.11
CA THR A 116 -18.72 -4.93 4.51
C THR A 116 -17.51 -4.63 5.40
N LEU A 117 -17.68 -3.69 6.32
CA LEU A 117 -16.66 -3.29 7.26
C LEU A 117 -17.22 -3.32 8.69
N ARG A 118 -16.44 -3.83 9.62
CA ARG A 118 -16.78 -3.85 11.04
C ARG A 118 -15.93 -2.86 11.81
N LEU A 119 -16.54 -2.11 12.74
CA LEU A 119 -15.79 -1.29 13.70
C LEU A 119 -15.10 -2.19 14.73
N VAL A 120 -13.79 -1.98 14.91
CA VAL A 120 -12.96 -2.68 15.89
C VAL A 120 -12.16 -1.67 16.67
N HIS A 121 -12.39 -1.64 17.99
CA HIS A 121 -11.68 -0.73 18.89
C HIS A 121 -10.34 -1.31 19.31
N ASP A 122 -9.26 -0.54 19.14
CA ASP A 122 -7.92 -0.85 19.62
C ASP A 122 -7.14 0.44 19.89
N ASP A 123 -7.10 0.84 21.16
CA ASP A 123 -6.46 2.10 21.57
C ASP A 123 -4.93 2.01 21.64
N HIS A 124 -4.40 0.78 21.63
CA HIS A 124 -2.96 0.51 21.75
C HIS A 124 -2.28 0.24 20.40
N ILE A 125 -3.04 0.08 19.32
CA ILE A 125 -2.45 -0.22 18.02
C ILE A 125 -1.47 0.88 17.59
N ASP A 126 -0.26 0.47 17.20
CA ASP A 126 0.76 1.34 16.60
C ASP A 126 1.16 0.79 15.22
N TYR A 127 0.81 1.53 14.19
CA TYR A 127 1.19 1.24 12.80
C TYR A 127 1.52 2.54 12.04
N ALA A 128 2.17 3.49 12.72
CA ALA A 128 2.56 4.77 12.13
C ALA A 128 3.61 4.61 11.00
N LEU A 129 4.37 3.53 11.03
CA LEU A 129 5.30 3.13 9.97
C LEU A 129 4.84 1.81 9.35
N LYS A 130 4.95 1.71 8.03
CA LYS A 130 4.54 0.53 7.28
C LYS A 130 5.57 -0.59 7.44
N ARG A 131 5.36 -1.46 8.41
CA ARG A 131 6.23 -2.60 8.73
C ARG A 131 5.80 -3.85 7.98
N THR A 132 6.72 -4.79 7.79
CA THR A 132 6.39 -6.15 7.33
C THR A 132 5.66 -6.94 8.39
N ASP A 133 5.94 -6.69 9.67
CA ASP A 133 5.16 -7.21 10.79
C ASP A 133 3.78 -6.53 10.82
N ARG A 134 2.76 -7.32 10.61
CA ARG A 134 1.36 -6.92 10.58
C ARG A 134 0.54 -7.51 11.73
N SER A 135 1.18 -8.11 12.72
CA SER A 135 0.53 -8.84 13.81
C SER A 135 -0.60 -8.02 14.47
N ALA A 136 -0.38 -6.73 14.74
CA ALA A 136 -1.40 -5.86 15.31
C ALA A 136 -2.60 -5.63 14.36
N LEU A 137 -2.36 -5.43 13.07
CA LEU A 137 -3.42 -5.30 12.05
C LEU A 137 -4.17 -6.63 11.87
N ASP A 138 -3.46 -7.76 11.87
CA ASP A 138 -4.03 -9.09 11.71
C ASP A 138 -4.87 -9.47 12.94
N ALA A 139 -4.50 -9.05 14.14
CA ALA A 139 -5.29 -9.19 15.35
C ALA A 139 -6.61 -8.39 15.27
N CYS A 140 -6.58 -7.16 14.71
CA CYS A 140 -7.80 -6.41 14.42
C CYS A 140 -8.65 -7.11 13.36
N PHE A 141 -8.04 -7.58 12.28
CA PHE A 141 -8.73 -8.31 11.21
C PHE A 141 -9.40 -9.59 11.69
N ALA A 142 -8.79 -10.33 12.61
CA ALA A 142 -9.39 -11.53 13.19
C ALA A 142 -10.73 -11.24 13.88
N ARG A 143 -10.94 -10.02 14.36
CA ARG A 143 -12.18 -9.57 15.04
C ARG A 143 -13.29 -9.11 14.08
N ARG A 144 -13.14 -9.27 12.75
CA ARG A 144 -14.12 -8.82 11.73
C ARG A 144 -15.47 -9.55 11.75
N ARG A 145 -15.56 -10.73 12.39
CA ARG A 145 -16.81 -11.52 12.55
C ARG A 145 -17.59 -11.68 11.23
N GLY A 146 -16.93 -12.10 10.16
CA GLY A 146 -17.54 -12.34 8.86
C GLY A 146 -17.62 -11.13 7.91
N ALA A 147 -17.30 -9.90 8.36
CA ALA A 147 -17.11 -8.77 7.46
C ALA A 147 -15.85 -8.95 6.59
N ASP A 148 -15.78 -8.24 5.46
CA ASP A 148 -14.64 -8.34 4.53
C ASP A 148 -13.36 -7.73 5.10
N ASP A 149 -13.49 -6.63 5.88
CA ASP A 149 -12.39 -6.00 6.59
C ASP A 149 -12.94 -5.26 7.84
N VAL A 150 -12.09 -4.51 8.53
CA VAL A 150 -12.44 -3.73 9.69
C VAL A 150 -12.14 -2.25 9.48
N ILE A 151 -12.86 -1.37 10.17
CA ILE A 151 -12.44 0.00 10.45
C ILE A 151 -11.88 0.02 11.87
N ILE A 152 -10.63 0.39 12.02
CA ILE A 152 -9.98 0.45 13.32
C ILE A 152 -10.33 1.79 13.99
N VAL A 153 -10.88 1.70 15.19
CA VAL A 153 -11.19 2.85 16.03
C VAL A 153 -10.14 2.94 17.12
N ARG A 154 -9.42 4.05 17.16
CA ARG A 154 -8.39 4.32 18.17
C ARG A 154 -8.75 5.57 18.95
N ARG A 155 -8.88 5.45 20.28
CA ARG A 155 -9.26 6.55 21.18
C ARG A 155 -10.53 7.27 20.73
N GLY A 156 -11.54 6.49 20.32
CA GLY A 156 -12.82 7.01 19.86
C GLY A 156 -12.84 7.60 18.45
N LEU A 157 -11.71 7.62 17.74
CA LEU A 157 -11.59 8.16 16.38
C LEU A 157 -11.45 7.04 15.34
N LEU A 158 -12.14 7.18 14.21
CA LEU A 158 -11.91 6.32 13.04
C LEU A 158 -10.49 6.58 12.52
N THR A 159 -9.80 5.50 12.12
CA THR A 159 -8.46 5.60 11.55
C THR A 159 -8.41 4.98 10.14
N ASP A 160 -8.02 3.73 10.02
CA ASP A 160 -7.81 3.03 8.75
C ASP A 160 -8.55 1.68 8.75
N THR A 161 -8.61 1.04 7.59
CA THR A 161 -8.81 -0.42 7.52
C THR A 161 -7.48 -1.14 7.74
N THR A 162 -7.47 -2.48 7.63
CA THR A 162 -6.19 -3.22 7.73
C THR A 162 -5.28 -3.03 6.52
N VAL A 163 -5.78 -2.47 5.41
CA VAL A 163 -5.04 -2.36 4.14
C VAL A 163 -5.10 -0.99 3.47
N ALA A 164 -6.00 -0.09 3.89
CA ALA A 164 -6.25 1.19 3.22
C ALA A 164 -6.68 2.28 4.20
N ASN A 165 -6.41 3.53 3.83
CA ASN A 165 -7.05 4.69 4.46
C ASN A 165 -8.54 4.75 4.07
N LEU A 166 -9.33 5.48 4.84
CA LEU A 166 -10.75 5.67 4.62
C LEU A 166 -11.03 6.95 3.83
N ALA A 167 -12.02 6.87 2.94
CA ALA A 167 -12.73 8.01 2.39
C ALA A 167 -14.23 7.78 2.61
N LEU A 168 -14.89 8.70 3.29
CA LEU A 168 -16.28 8.62 3.70
C LEU A 168 -17.07 9.71 2.96
N PHE A 169 -18.09 9.32 2.23
CA PHE A 169 -18.97 10.26 1.53
C PHE A 169 -20.13 10.66 2.42
N ASP A 170 -20.37 11.95 2.57
CA ASP A 170 -21.54 12.49 3.22
C ASP A 170 -22.56 12.93 2.15
N PRO A 171 -23.69 12.23 2.00
CA PRO A 171 -24.68 12.56 0.99
C PRO A 171 -25.44 13.87 1.28
N HIS A 172 -25.43 14.36 2.53
CA HIS A 172 -26.11 15.62 2.88
C HIS A 172 -25.31 16.84 2.42
N THR A 173 -23.98 16.77 2.51
CA THR A 173 -23.08 17.87 2.09
C THR A 173 -22.49 17.66 0.70
N GLY A 174 -22.61 16.44 0.14
CA GLY A 174 -21.97 16.06 -1.13
C GLY A 174 -20.44 15.99 -1.05
N ARG A 175 -19.87 15.90 0.15
CA ARG A 175 -18.42 15.96 0.38
C ARG A 175 -17.85 14.63 0.81
N TRP A 176 -16.57 14.44 0.48
CA TRP A 176 -15.75 13.35 0.98
C TRP A 176 -14.95 13.78 2.21
N TYR A 177 -14.85 12.89 3.17
CA TYR A 177 -14.07 13.08 4.39
C TYR A 177 -13.09 11.94 4.58
N THR A 178 -11.95 12.23 5.18
CA THR A 178 -10.97 11.22 5.58
C THR A 178 -10.57 11.47 7.03
N PRO A 179 -10.29 10.44 7.83
CA PRO A 179 -9.83 10.61 9.20
C PRO A 179 -8.65 11.58 9.30
N ALA A 180 -8.72 12.54 10.21
CA ALA A 180 -7.64 13.52 10.41
C ALA A 180 -6.35 12.85 10.89
N VAL A 181 -6.48 11.82 11.73
CA VAL A 181 -5.37 11.06 12.33
C VAL A 181 -5.45 9.60 11.90
N PRO A 182 -4.98 9.24 10.68
CA PRO A 182 -4.91 7.85 10.25
C PRO A 182 -3.82 7.09 11.04
N LEU A 183 -3.86 5.76 11.05
CA LEU A 183 -2.75 4.96 11.56
C LEU A 183 -1.51 5.14 10.68
N LEU A 184 -1.70 5.04 9.37
CA LEU A 184 -0.65 5.23 8.38
C LEU A 184 -1.00 6.39 7.44
N ALA A 185 -0.10 7.36 7.29
CA ALA A 185 -0.26 8.43 6.29
C ALA A 185 0.02 7.87 4.89
N GLY A 186 -1.01 7.27 4.26
CA GLY A 186 -0.86 6.61 2.97
C GLY A 186 -0.60 7.59 1.82
N THR A 187 0.17 7.14 0.82
CA THR A 187 0.61 7.95 -0.32
C THR A 187 -0.57 8.44 -1.18
N HIS A 188 -1.59 7.59 -1.41
CA HIS A 188 -2.77 8.01 -2.16
C HIS A 188 -3.60 9.07 -1.42
N ARG A 189 -3.82 8.87 -0.11
CA ARG A 189 -4.49 9.87 0.73
C ARG A 189 -3.73 11.20 0.71
N SER A 190 -2.41 11.16 0.84
CA SER A 190 -1.58 12.36 0.79
C SER A 190 -1.71 13.11 -0.54
N ALA A 191 -1.70 12.39 -1.66
CA ALA A 191 -1.89 12.97 -2.98
C ALA A 191 -3.25 13.66 -3.14
N LEU A 192 -4.34 13.02 -2.69
CA LEU A 192 -5.70 13.60 -2.75
C LEU A 192 -5.80 14.87 -1.90
N LEU A 193 -5.30 14.85 -0.67
CA LEU A 193 -5.30 16.03 0.20
C LEU A 193 -4.47 17.18 -0.39
N SER A 194 -3.32 16.90 -0.99
CA SER A 194 -2.49 17.91 -1.65
C SER A 194 -3.17 18.50 -2.90
N ALA A 195 -4.03 17.73 -3.55
CA ALA A 195 -4.82 18.19 -4.70
C ALA A 195 -6.10 18.93 -4.29
N GLY A 196 -6.41 19.05 -3.00
CA GLY A 196 -7.62 19.70 -2.49
C GLY A 196 -8.91 18.90 -2.71
N VAL A 197 -8.77 17.58 -2.86
CA VAL A 197 -9.89 16.65 -3.07
C VAL A 197 -10.39 16.11 -1.73
#